data_a67fe5f0397ed20d55b5efc36e117b71
#
_entry.id   a67fe5f0397ed20d55b5efc36e117b71
#
_cell.length_a   1.000
_cell.length_b   1.000
_cell.length_c   1.000
_cell.angle_alpha   90.00
_cell.angle_beta   90.00
_cell.angle_gamma   90.00
#
_symmetry.space_group_name_H-M   'P 1'
#
loop_
_entity.id
_entity.type
_entity.pdbx_description
1 polymer ?
#
loop_
_entity_poly.entity_id
_entity_poly.type
_entity_poly.pdbx_seq_one_letter_code
_entity_poly.pdbx_strand_id
1 'polypeptide(L)'
;MSDSHIRVVAGPANYFAYPGAIDQLTQFYSPQQLNNALWVYGERALAAAKPWLPAVFDAADARRVLFNSHCSESTVQDIVRQAGTDRQVVIGVGGGAVLDTAKVVARRLGLPLVALPTIAATCAAWTPLSVWYNDQGQALRYEIFNDANHLVLVEPEIILRAPKEYLLAGIGDTLAKWYEAVVLSPQPERLPLTVQLGINTALTLRDVLLTESEAALKAQAEGQLSQAFLNVLEAIIAGGGLVGGLGDRYTRIAAAHSVHNGLTALPQTDAFLHGTKVAYGILVQSALLGQTETVAQLIALYHRLDLPVSLAALQVDIHDEEQIKRLIERTLQAGESIHLLPLALNETTLRSALSYVESQTA
;
A
#
# COMPACT_ATOMS: atom_id res chain seq x y z
N MET A 1 12.68 -22.24 19.80
CA MET A 1 12.18 -21.18 20.69
C MET A 1 11.32 -20.28 19.82
N SER A 2 10.01 -20.23 20.07
CA SER A 2 9.13 -19.29 19.34
C SER A 2 9.57 -17.89 19.71
N ASP A 3 10.03 -17.14 18.74
CA ASP A 3 10.38 -15.74 18.93
C ASP A 3 9.08 -14.99 19.26
N SER A 4 8.80 -14.83 20.56
CA SER A 4 7.60 -14.16 21.05
C SER A 4 7.70 -12.64 20.96
N HIS A 5 8.86 -12.12 20.56
CA HIS A 5 9.09 -10.71 20.46
C HIS A 5 8.46 -10.14 19.20
N ILE A 6 7.67 -9.10 19.37
CA ILE A 6 7.14 -8.27 18.28
C ILE A 6 7.86 -6.93 18.30
N ARG A 7 7.95 -6.34 17.12
CA ARG A 7 8.50 -5.01 16.97
C ARG A 7 7.39 -4.04 16.62
N VAL A 8 7.24 -3.01 17.43
CA VAL A 8 6.24 -1.97 17.23
C VAL A 8 6.90 -0.70 16.72
N VAL A 9 6.52 -0.28 15.53
CA VAL A 9 6.80 1.06 14.98
C VAL A 9 5.46 1.58 14.46
N ALA A 10 4.74 2.28 15.34
CA ALA A 10 3.35 2.62 15.10
C ALA A 10 3.13 3.50 13.87
N GLY A 11 4.03 4.45 13.61
CA GLY A 11 3.91 5.33 12.44
C GLY A 11 5.00 6.39 12.38
N PRO A 12 4.83 7.41 11.55
CA PRO A 12 5.75 8.54 11.44
C PRO A 12 5.85 9.32 12.76
N ALA A 13 6.92 10.07 12.92
CA ALA A 13 7.06 10.96 14.09
C ALA A 13 6.00 12.08 14.09
N ASN A 14 5.63 12.56 12.89
CA ASN A 14 4.59 13.59 12.71
C ASN A 14 3.77 13.29 11.46
N TYR A 15 2.45 13.50 11.55
CA TYR A 15 1.49 13.28 10.47
C TYR A 15 0.46 14.40 10.42
N PHE A 16 0.25 14.95 9.23
CA PHE A 16 -0.76 15.96 8.97
C PHE A 16 -1.53 15.60 7.71
N ALA A 17 -2.86 15.62 7.78
CA ALA A 17 -3.75 15.31 6.68
C ALA A 17 -4.93 16.27 6.65
N TYR A 18 -4.73 17.42 6.05
CA TYR A 18 -5.76 18.46 5.89
C TYR A 18 -5.34 19.42 4.76
N PRO A 19 -6.27 20.19 4.18
CA PRO A 19 -5.95 21.20 3.16
C PRO A 19 -4.93 22.20 3.69
N GLY A 20 -3.80 22.33 3.01
CA GLY A 20 -2.66 23.16 3.44
C GLY A 20 -1.65 22.43 4.34
N ALA A 21 -1.73 21.12 4.50
CA ALA A 21 -0.77 20.35 5.31
C ALA A 21 0.69 20.53 4.86
N ILE A 22 0.92 20.80 3.56
CA ILE A 22 2.28 21.02 3.04
C ILE A 22 2.94 22.26 3.66
N ASP A 23 2.20 23.25 4.12
CA ASP A 23 2.74 24.44 4.77
C ASP A 23 3.49 24.11 6.07
N GLN A 24 3.20 22.94 6.67
CA GLN A 24 3.93 22.44 7.83
C GLN A 24 5.44 22.24 7.56
N LEU A 25 5.85 22.08 6.30
CA LEU A 25 7.28 22.01 5.97
C LEU A 25 8.08 23.16 6.60
N THR A 26 7.54 24.37 6.56
CA THR A 26 8.21 25.57 7.08
C THR A 26 8.21 25.67 8.60
N GLN A 27 7.39 24.87 9.29
CA GLN A 27 7.38 24.76 10.75
C GLN A 27 8.43 23.76 11.25
N PHE A 28 8.74 22.73 10.46
CA PHE A 28 9.72 21.70 10.80
C PHE A 28 11.13 21.99 10.30
N TYR A 29 11.25 22.78 9.22
CA TYR A 29 12.52 23.03 8.56
C TYR A 29 12.69 24.52 8.26
N SER A 30 13.83 25.07 8.63
CA SER A 30 14.21 26.45 8.29
C SER A 30 14.37 26.61 6.76
N PRO A 31 14.28 27.83 6.23
CA PRO A 31 14.54 28.09 4.81
C PRO A 31 15.89 27.54 4.31
N GLN A 32 16.93 27.64 5.16
CA GLN A 32 18.25 27.08 4.82
C GLN A 32 18.23 25.57 4.70
N GLN A 33 17.52 24.85 5.59
CA GLN A 33 17.39 23.40 5.51
C GLN A 33 16.62 22.98 4.27
N LEU A 34 15.55 23.71 3.91
CA LEU A 34 14.76 23.43 2.72
C LEU A 34 15.52 23.75 1.42
N ASN A 35 16.37 24.77 1.40
CA ASN A 35 17.28 25.03 0.27
C ASN A 35 18.28 23.87 0.08
N ASN A 36 18.66 23.21 1.17
CA ASN A 36 19.53 22.04 1.16
C ASN A 36 18.75 20.71 1.15
N ALA A 37 17.48 20.72 0.76
CA ALA A 37 16.70 19.49 0.61
C ALA A 37 17.09 18.72 -0.66
N LEU A 38 16.99 17.39 -0.57
CA LEU A 38 16.96 16.50 -1.72
C LEU A 38 15.50 16.15 -2.03
N TRP A 39 15.00 16.62 -3.15
CA TRP A 39 13.66 16.29 -3.64
C TRP A 39 13.73 15.08 -4.58
N VAL A 40 13.02 14.00 -4.23
CA VAL A 40 12.85 12.81 -5.08
C VAL A 40 11.39 12.75 -5.49
N TYR A 41 11.11 12.78 -6.78
CA TYR A 41 9.73 12.91 -7.28
C TYR A 41 9.50 12.14 -8.58
N GLY A 42 8.27 11.69 -8.78
CA GLY A 42 7.79 11.19 -10.07
C GLY A 42 7.29 12.33 -10.95
N GLU A 43 7.38 12.20 -12.26
CA GLU A 43 6.98 13.26 -13.21
C GLU A 43 5.50 13.65 -13.06
N ARG A 44 4.60 12.65 -13.12
CA ARG A 44 3.13 12.87 -12.94
C ARG A 44 2.80 13.36 -11.53
N ALA A 45 3.51 12.84 -10.53
CA ALA A 45 3.34 13.23 -9.14
C ALA A 45 3.72 14.70 -8.92
N LEU A 46 4.84 15.14 -9.51
CA LEU A 46 5.24 16.55 -9.46
C LEU A 46 4.20 17.44 -10.16
N ALA A 47 3.74 17.07 -11.35
CA ALA A 47 2.74 17.85 -12.06
C ALA A 47 1.46 18.05 -11.21
N ALA A 48 1.03 17.00 -10.52
CA ALA A 48 -0.12 17.05 -9.60
C ALA A 48 0.15 17.90 -8.35
N ALA A 49 1.34 17.78 -7.74
CA ALA A 49 1.66 18.45 -6.48
C ALA A 49 2.13 19.90 -6.65
N LYS A 50 2.60 20.28 -7.84
CA LYS A 50 3.25 21.58 -8.10
C LYS A 50 2.51 22.80 -7.57
N PRO A 51 1.17 22.92 -7.67
CA PRO A 51 0.44 24.07 -7.15
C PRO A 51 0.54 24.27 -5.62
N TRP A 52 0.84 23.20 -4.88
CA TRP A 52 0.92 23.19 -3.41
C TRP A 52 2.37 23.20 -2.88
N LEU A 53 3.36 22.94 -3.75
CA LEU A 53 4.75 22.92 -3.31
C LEU A 53 5.23 24.34 -2.95
N PRO A 54 6.04 24.49 -1.87
CA PRO A 54 6.58 25.78 -1.49
C PRO A 54 7.57 26.29 -2.54
N ALA A 55 7.71 27.61 -2.63
CA ALA A 55 8.60 28.28 -3.60
C ALA A 55 10.06 27.78 -3.53
N VAL A 56 10.50 27.29 -2.37
CA VAL A 56 11.84 26.71 -2.19
C VAL A 56 12.09 25.48 -3.09
N PHE A 57 11.05 24.80 -3.54
CA PHE A 57 11.20 23.71 -4.51
C PHE A 57 11.85 24.21 -5.81
N ASP A 58 11.58 25.44 -6.23
CA ASP A 58 12.12 26.05 -7.46
C ASP A 58 13.41 26.82 -7.22
N ALA A 59 13.91 26.87 -5.99
CA ALA A 59 15.17 27.56 -5.69
C ALA A 59 16.35 26.98 -6.51
N ALA A 60 17.29 27.82 -6.89
CA ALA A 60 18.41 27.40 -7.72
C ALA A 60 19.26 26.28 -7.08
N ASP A 61 19.40 26.32 -5.76
CA ASP A 61 20.21 25.38 -4.98
C ASP A 61 19.44 24.11 -4.59
N ALA A 62 18.11 24.03 -4.83
CA ALA A 62 17.31 22.87 -4.55
C ALA A 62 17.75 21.68 -5.41
N ARG A 63 18.13 20.58 -4.76
CA ARG A 63 18.50 19.36 -5.47
C ARG A 63 17.24 18.55 -5.77
N ARG A 64 16.94 18.40 -7.05
CA ARG A 64 15.76 17.74 -7.57
C ARG A 64 16.17 16.53 -8.41
N VAL A 65 15.67 15.35 -8.07
CA VAL A 65 15.96 14.11 -8.79
C VAL A 65 14.65 13.48 -9.23
N LEU A 66 14.50 13.36 -10.55
CA LEU A 66 13.36 12.67 -11.15
C LEU A 66 13.52 11.15 -10.96
N PHE A 67 12.48 10.55 -10.39
CA PHE A 67 12.34 9.11 -10.28
C PHE A 67 11.42 8.60 -11.40
N ASN A 68 11.94 7.70 -12.22
CA ASN A 68 11.22 7.09 -13.34
C ASN A 68 11.51 5.59 -13.48
N SER A 69 11.82 4.91 -12.40
CA SER A 69 12.24 3.52 -12.36
C SER A 69 11.56 2.76 -11.21
N HIS A 70 12.25 1.80 -10.64
CA HIS A 70 11.82 0.99 -9.49
C HIS A 70 12.71 1.29 -8.28
N CYS A 71 12.24 0.96 -7.08
CA CYS A 71 13.06 0.99 -5.87
C CYS A 71 14.07 -0.16 -5.93
N SER A 72 15.13 0.03 -6.73
CA SER A 72 16.23 -0.92 -6.93
C SER A 72 17.54 -0.39 -6.37
N GLU A 73 18.51 -1.29 -6.18
CA GLU A 73 19.83 -0.90 -5.65
C GLU A 73 20.52 0.11 -6.58
N SER A 74 20.45 -0.10 -7.89
CA SER A 74 21.03 0.80 -8.90
C SER A 74 20.40 2.20 -8.83
N THR A 75 19.06 2.27 -8.80
CA THR A 75 18.30 3.53 -8.70
C THR A 75 18.67 4.30 -7.43
N VAL A 76 18.70 3.61 -6.29
CA VAL A 76 19.06 4.23 -5.01
C VAL A 76 20.47 4.76 -5.03
N GLN A 77 21.45 4.00 -5.53
CA GLN A 77 22.85 4.44 -5.64
C GLN A 77 22.98 5.65 -6.57
N ASP A 78 22.24 5.69 -7.67
CA ASP A 78 22.24 6.80 -8.60
C ASP A 78 21.70 8.08 -7.96
N ILE A 79 20.60 7.98 -7.20
CA ILE A 79 20.04 9.14 -6.49
C ILE A 79 21.00 9.63 -5.39
N VAL A 80 21.61 8.70 -4.64
CA VAL A 80 22.60 9.06 -3.62
C VAL A 80 23.80 9.78 -4.24
N ARG A 81 24.32 9.32 -5.39
CA ARG A 81 25.38 10.03 -6.11
C ARG A 81 24.96 11.42 -6.58
N GLN A 82 23.73 11.55 -7.06
CA GLN A 82 23.19 12.83 -7.50
C GLN A 82 22.88 13.79 -6.36
N ALA A 83 22.67 13.31 -5.15
CA ALA A 83 22.33 14.14 -3.99
C ALA A 83 23.39 15.24 -3.74
N GLY A 84 24.67 14.92 -3.94
CA GLY A 84 25.77 15.81 -3.58
C GLY A 84 26.00 15.83 -2.07
N THR A 85 26.78 16.80 -1.63
CA THR A 85 27.08 17.04 -0.20
C THR A 85 26.08 18.02 0.44
N ASP A 86 26.07 18.11 1.76
CA ASP A 86 25.36 19.12 2.56
C ASP A 86 23.83 19.04 2.52
N ARG A 87 23.27 17.90 2.12
CA ARG A 87 21.82 17.67 2.23
C ARG A 87 21.41 17.53 3.69
N GLN A 88 20.23 18.07 4.04
CA GLN A 88 19.73 18.09 5.41
C GLN A 88 18.40 17.31 5.59
N VAL A 89 17.69 17.11 4.50
CA VAL A 89 16.42 16.39 4.48
C VAL A 89 16.18 15.77 3.10
N VAL A 90 15.57 14.60 3.07
CA VAL A 90 15.02 13.99 1.83
C VAL A 90 13.52 14.22 1.82
N ILE A 91 12.99 14.74 0.72
CA ILE A 91 11.56 14.96 0.53
C ILE A 91 11.12 14.14 -0.67
N GLY A 92 10.31 13.10 -0.41
CA GLY A 92 9.71 12.24 -1.44
C GLY A 92 8.35 12.75 -1.85
N VAL A 93 8.12 13.03 -3.14
CA VAL A 93 6.84 13.50 -3.69
C VAL A 93 6.32 12.47 -4.69
N GLY A 94 5.33 11.68 -4.31
CA GLY A 94 4.82 10.65 -5.22
C GLY A 94 3.99 9.55 -4.59
N GLY A 95 3.79 8.49 -5.36
CA GLY A 95 3.19 7.25 -4.91
C GLY A 95 4.20 6.31 -4.23
N GLY A 96 3.77 5.09 -3.93
CA GLY A 96 4.55 4.11 -3.16
C GLY A 96 5.98 3.90 -3.66
N ALA A 97 6.19 3.72 -4.96
CA ALA A 97 7.53 3.47 -5.51
C ALA A 97 8.50 4.65 -5.28
N VAL A 98 8.03 5.89 -5.44
CA VAL A 98 8.82 7.10 -5.13
C VAL A 98 9.14 7.15 -3.64
N LEU A 99 8.13 6.93 -2.79
CA LEU A 99 8.27 7.03 -1.34
C LEU A 99 9.16 5.93 -0.78
N ASP A 100 9.05 4.70 -1.31
CA ASP A 100 9.93 3.60 -0.94
C ASP A 100 11.40 3.91 -1.28
N THR A 101 11.64 4.44 -2.48
CA THR A 101 12.98 4.87 -2.88
C THR A 101 13.49 6.01 -2.02
N ALA A 102 12.67 7.03 -1.75
CA ALA A 102 13.06 8.16 -0.90
C ALA A 102 13.40 7.73 0.53
N LYS A 103 12.67 6.74 1.10
CA LYS A 103 12.99 6.15 2.41
C LYS A 103 14.38 5.52 2.43
N VAL A 104 14.69 4.71 1.42
CA VAL A 104 16.02 4.07 1.31
C VAL A 104 17.12 5.10 1.14
N VAL A 105 16.90 6.09 0.25
CA VAL A 105 17.87 7.18 0.01
C VAL A 105 18.14 7.97 1.30
N ALA A 106 17.09 8.35 2.02
CA ALA A 106 17.21 9.08 3.28
C ALA A 106 18.08 8.30 4.29
N ARG A 107 17.87 7.00 4.40
CA ARG A 107 18.68 6.13 5.25
C ARG A 107 20.13 6.03 4.81
N ARG A 108 20.39 5.87 3.52
CA ARG A 108 21.76 5.79 2.99
C ARG A 108 22.54 7.08 3.26
N LEU A 109 21.83 8.21 3.28
CA LEU A 109 22.41 9.52 3.58
C LEU A 109 22.40 9.88 5.07
N GLY A 110 21.75 9.09 5.93
CA GLY A 110 21.59 9.42 7.36
C GLY A 110 20.72 10.65 7.60
N LEU A 111 19.73 10.91 6.74
CA LEU A 111 18.89 12.11 6.76
C LEU A 111 17.44 11.79 7.16
N PRO A 112 16.73 12.76 7.76
CA PRO A 112 15.29 12.63 7.97
C PRO A 112 14.54 12.59 6.65
N LEU A 113 13.40 11.86 6.63
CA LEU A 113 12.50 11.79 5.48
C LEU A 113 11.21 12.56 5.73
N VAL A 114 10.82 13.35 4.75
CA VAL A 114 9.47 13.89 4.59
C VAL A 114 8.79 13.15 3.43
N ALA A 115 7.61 12.59 3.67
CA ALA A 115 6.80 11.94 2.64
C ALA A 115 5.60 12.83 2.26
N LEU A 116 5.49 13.14 0.96
CA LEU A 116 4.36 13.85 0.35
C LEU A 116 3.65 12.89 -0.63
N PRO A 117 2.68 12.07 -0.16
CA PRO A 117 1.94 11.19 -1.05
C PRO A 117 1.05 12.00 -2.00
N THR A 118 1.04 11.63 -3.28
CA THR A 118 0.19 12.23 -4.31
C THR A 118 -0.96 11.34 -4.73
N ILE A 119 -1.01 10.13 -4.23
CA ILE A 119 -2.06 9.13 -4.43
C ILE A 119 -2.28 8.34 -3.14
N ALA A 120 -3.48 7.81 -2.94
CA ALA A 120 -3.83 6.93 -1.84
C ALA A 120 -4.04 5.49 -2.35
N ALA A 121 -2.98 4.87 -2.88
CA ALA A 121 -3.04 3.51 -3.39
C ALA A 121 -2.53 2.46 -2.38
N THR A 122 -1.75 2.88 -1.38
CA THR A 122 -1.19 2.05 -0.30
C THR A 122 -0.82 2.92 0.90
N CYS A 123 -0.44 2.29 2.01
CA CYS A 123 0.07 2.96 3.20
C CYS A 123 1.57 3.28 3.16
N ALA A 124 2.22 3.30 1.99
CA ALA A 124 3.67 3.48 1.86
C ALA A 124 4.20 4.79 2.46
N ALA A 125 3.40 5.87 2.48
CA ALA A 125 3.79 7.13 3.13
C ALA A 125 3.95 6.99 4.65
N TRP A 126 3.17 6.12 5.27
CA TRP A 126 3.15 5.88 6.71
C TRP A 126 4.23 4.91 7.17
N THR A 127 4.37 3.78 6.45
CA THR A 127 5.14 2.64 6.91
C THR A 127 6.66 2.86 6.86
N PRO A 128 7.41 2.43 7.90
CA PRO A 128 8.87 2.37 7.86
C PRO A 128 9.33 1.13 7.08
N LEU A 129 8.84 0.96 5.86
CA LEU A 129 9.07 -0.20 5.03
C LEU A 129 9.25 0.23 3.57
N SER A 130 10.13 -0.43 2.84
CA SER A 130 10.24 -0.30 1.39
C SER A 130 10.22 -1.66 0.72
N VAL A 131 9.56 -1.73 -0.43
CA VAL A 131 9.60 -2.90 -1.31
C VAL A 131 10.73 -2.70 -2.30
N TRP A 132 11.63 -3.69 -2.36
CA TRP A 132 12.76 -3.70 -3.28
C TRP A 132 12.42 -4.46 -4.54
N TYR A 133 12.88 -3.92 -5.64
CA TYR A 133 12.76 -4.50 -6.98
C TYR A 133 14.12 -4.71 -7.62
N ASN A 134 14.19 -5.61 -8.60
CA ASN A 134 15.31 -5.61 -9.54
C ASN A 134 15.09 -4.52 -10.61
N ASP A 135 16.11 -4.32 -11.47
CA ASP A 135 16.04 -3.29 -12.52
C ASP A 135 15.01 -3.60 -13.61
N GLN A 136 14.47 -4.81 -13.64
CA GLN A 136 13.39 -5.25 -14.53
C GLN A 136 12.00 -5.06 -13.90
N GLY A 137 11.91 -4.50 -12.69
CA GLY A 137 10.65 -4.25 -12.00
C GLY A 137 10.03 -5.46 -11.30
N GLN A 138 10.78 -6.55 -11.12
CA GLN A 138 10.31 -7.70 -10.35
C GLN A 138 10.58 -7.49 -8.87
N ALA A 139 9.57 -7.72 -8.04
CA ALA A 139 9.69 -7.61 -6.59
C ALA A 139 10.65 -8.68 -6.03
N LEU A 140 11.62 -8.23 -5.22
CA LEU A 140 12.64 -9.10 -4.61
C LEU A 140 12.35 -9.40 -3.15
N ARG A 141 12.15 -8.36 -2.36
CA ARG A 141 11.95 -8.43 -0.91
C ARG A 141 11.34 -7.13 -0.41
N TYR A 142 10.88 -7.12 0.81
CA TYR A 142 10.64 -5.90 1.57
C TYR A 142 11.69 -5.74 2.67
N GLU A 143 11.97 -4.51 3.04
CA GLU A 143 12.88 -4.16 4.12
C GLU A 143 12.15 -3.28 5.13
N ILE A 144 12.16 -3.70 6.41
CA ILE A 144 11.57 -2.93 7.50
C ILE A 144 12.69 -2.13 8.18
N PHE A 145 12.50 -0.84 8.28
CA PHE A 145 13.47 0.06 8.87
C PHE A 145 13.31 0.19 10.39
N ASN A 146 14.39 0.59 11.05
CA ASN A 146 14.41 0.76 12.50
C ASN A 146 13.70 2.03 12.96
N ASP A 147 13.66 3.06 12.11
CA ASP A 147 13.12 4.36 12.45
C ASP A 147 11.90 4.66 11.58
N ALA A 148 10.95 5.38 12.16
CA ALA A 148 9.81 5.90 11.43
C ALA A 148 10.22 7.05 10.49
N ASN A 149 9.34 7.35 9.51
CA ASN A 149 9.46 8.57 8.73
C ASN A 149 9.34 9.77 9.67
N HIS A 150 10.12 10.83 9.43
CA HIS A 150 10.12 12.01 10.29
C HIS A 150 8.80 12.80 10.18
N LEU A 151 8.34 13.01 8.93
CA LEU A 151 7.16 13.82 8.66
C LEU A 151 6.39 13.25 7.47
N VAL A 152 5.08 13.14 7.61
CA VAL A 152 4.18 12.80 6.51
C VAL A 152 3.17 13.93 6.35
N LEU A 153 3.11 14.51 5.16
CA LEU A 153 2.23 15.60 4.81
C LEU A 153 1.29 15.17 3.70
N VAL A 154 0.04 14.98 4.04
CA VAL A 154 -1.02 14.59 3.12
C VAL A 154 -1.83 15.83 2.76
N GLU A 155 -1.71 16.28 1.52
CA GLU A 155 -2.57 17.30 0.95
C GLU A 155 -3.76 16.63 0.25
N PRO A 156 -4.96 16.63 0.86
CA PRO A 156 -6.10 15.90 0.31
C PRO A 156 -6.52 16.37 -1.07
N GLU A 157 -6.32 17.65 -1.39
CA GLU A 157 -6.63 18.23 -2.69
C GLU A 157 -5.83 17.60 -3.84
N ILE A 158 -4.58 17.20 -3.60
CA ILE A 158 -3.77 16.50 -4.60
C ILE A 158 -4.36 15.13 -4.87
N ILE A 159 -4.71 14.38 -3.81
CA ILE A 159 -5.22 13.02 -3.92
C ILE A 159 -6.64 13.00 -4.48
N LEU A 160 -7.46 13.99 -4.15
CA LEU A 160 -8.80 14.18 -4.70
C LEU A 160 -8.79 14.26 -6.24
N ARG A 161 -7.73 14.85 -6.80
CA ARG A 161 -7.56 15.03 -8.26
C ARG A 161 -6.78 13.91 -8.93
N ALA A 162 -6.33 12.92 -8.16
CA ALA A 162 -5.66 11.75 -8.72
C ALA A 162 -6.67 10.85 -9.48
N PRO A 163 -6.21 10.06 -10.45
CA PRO A 163 -7.07 9.06 -11.10
C PRO A 163 -7.72 8.12 -10.09
N LYS A 164 -9.02 7.83 -10.29
CA LYS A 164 -9.85 7.05 -9.34
C LYS A 164 -9.28 5.66 -9.03
N GLU A 165 -8.56 5.08 -9.99
CA GLU A 165 -7.98 3.75 -9.91
C GLU A 165 -7.01 3.61 -8.71
N TYR A 166 -6.34 4.69 -8.34
CA TYR A 166 -5.44 4.68 -7.18
C TYR A 166 -6.20 4.60 -5.86
N LEU A 167 -7.31 5.33 -5.74
CA LEU A 167 -8.16 5.25 -4.54
C LEU A 167 -8.81 3.87 -4.44
N LEU A 168 -9.30 3.31 -5.54
CA LEU A 168 -9.84 1.96 -5.62
C LEU A 168 -8.81 0.91 -5.20
N ALA A 169 -7.60 1.01 -5.70
CA ALA A 169 -6.51 0.11 -5.30
C ALA A 169 -6.21 0.25 -3.80
N GLY A 170 -6.19 1.47 -3.27
CA GLY A 170 -6.01 1.70 -1.84
C GLY A 170 -7.11 1.09 -0.97
N ILE A 171 -8.36 1.17 -1.42
CA ILE A 171 -9.50 0.51 -0.76
C ILE A 171 -9.29 -1.00 -0.74
N GLY A 172 -8.95 -1.61 -1.89
CA GLY A 172 -8.72 -3.06 -1.99
C GLY A 172 -7.56 -3.55 -1.12
N ASP A 173 -6.42 -2.86 -1.16
CA ASP A 173 -5.25 -3.20 -0.32
C ASP A 173 -5.56 -3.05 1.18
N THR A 174 -6.32 -2.01 1.56
CA THR A 174 -6.60 -1.74 2.97
C THR A 174 -7.68 -2.65 3.53
N LEU A 175 -8.68 -3.06 2.73
CA LEU A 175 -9.65 -4.08 3.14
C LEU A 175 -8.95 -5.38 3.53
N ALA A 176 -7.90 -5.79 2.82
CA ALA A 176 -7.16 -7.01 3.12
C ALA A 176 -6.59 -7.02 4.54
N LYS A 177 -6.29 -5.85 5.13
CA LYS A 177 -5.74 -5.77 6.49
C LYS A 177 -6.59 -6.49 7.53
N TRP A 178 -7.92 -6.35 7.44
CA TRP A 178 -8.83 -7.08 8.33
C TRP A 178 -8.86 -8.58 8.01
N TYR A 179 -9.13 -8.92 6.74
CA TYR A 179 -9.35 -10.32 6.36
C TYR A 179 -8.11 -11.19 6.57
N GLU A 180 -6.93 -10.62 6.46
CA GLU A 180 -5.67 -11.31 6.73
C GLU A 180 -5.31 -11.33 8.22
N ALA A 181 -5.49 -10.22 8.94
CA ALA A 181 -5.17 -10.16 10.36
C ALA A 181 -5.98 -11.15 11.21
N VAL A 182 -7.27 -11.29 10.94
CA VAL A 182 -8.11 -12.22 11.73
C VAL A 182 -7.73 -13.67 11.54
N VAL A 183 -7.21 -14.05 10.38
CA VAL A 183 -6.74 -15.41 10.11
C VAL A 183 -5.40 -15.68 10.79
N LEU A 184 -4.51 -14.68 10.79
CA LEU A 184 -3.21 -14.77 11.46
C LEU A 184 -3.32 -14.74 12.98
N SER A 185 -4.46 -14.29 13.50
CA SER A 185 -4.68 -14.01 14.92
C SER A 185 -6.02 -14.59 15.41
N PRO A 186 -6.22 -15.91 15.38
CA PRO A 186 -7.50 -16.54 15.68
C PRO A 186 -7.94 -16.44 17.15
N GLN A 187 -7.02 -16.10 18.06
CA GLN A 187 -7.26 -15.90 19.49
C GLN A 187 -6.60 -14.60 19.95
N PRO A 188 -7.10 -13.44 19.51
CA PRO A 188 -6.43 -12.16 19.72
C PRO A 188 -6.25 -11.82 21.20
N GLU A 189 -7.15 -12.25 22.08
CA GLU A 189 -7.08 -12.01 23.53
C GLU A 189 -5.86 -12.64 24.20
N ARG A 190 -5.20 -13.58 23.53
CA ARG A 190 -3.95 -14.24 24.01
C ARG A 190 -2.68 -13.60 23.48
N LEU A 191 -2.81 -12.60 22.62
CA LEU A 191 -1.71 -11.90 21.98
C LEU A 191 -1.32 -10.65 22.77
N PRO A 192 -0.12 -10.09 22.56
CA PRO A 192 0.27 -8.80 23.14
C PRO A 192 -0.75 -7.71 22.87
N LEU A 193 -0.93 -6.78 23.81
CA LEU A 193 -1.93 -5.70 23.70
C LEU A 193 -1.75 -4.88 22.41
N THR A 194 -0.53 -4.63 21.97
CA THR A 194 -0.27 -3.89 20.72
C THR A 194 -0.80 -4.61 19.50
N VAL A 195 -0.74 -5.95 19.47
CA VAL A 195 -1.34 -6.78 18.40
C VAL A 195 -2.87 -6.66 18.44
N GLN A 196 -3.48 -6.73 19.63
CA GLN A 196 -4.92 -6.53 19.79
C GLN A 196 -5.36 -5.16 19.28
N LEU A 197 -4.58 -4.10 19.58
CA LEU A 197 -4.82 -2.75 19.06
C LEU A 197 -4.70 -2.71 17.52
N GLY A 198 -3.73 -3.39 16.94
CA GLY A 198 -3.58 -3.51 15.49
C GLY A 198 -4.79 -4.19 14.83
N ILE A 199 -5.29 -5.28 15.43
CA ILE A 199 -6.50 -5.99 14.97
C ILE A 199 -7.75 -5.10 15.07
N ASN A 200 -7.92 -4.39 16.18
CA ASN A 200 -9.03 -3.44 16.36
C ASN A 200 -8.94 -2.28 15.35
N THR A 201 -7.73 -1.81 15.05
CA THR A 201 -7.53 -0.84 13.97
C THR A 201 -8.00 -1.44 12.64
N ALA A 202 -7.58 -2.65 12.28
CA ALA A 202 -8.01 -3.31 11.04
C ALA A 202 -9.53 -3.48 10.95
N LEU A 203 -10.20 -3.77 12.08
CA LEU A 203 -11.67 -3.83 12.17
C LEU A 203 -12.30 -2.46 11.86
N THR A 204 -11.79 -1.40 12.45
CA THR A 204 -12.27 -0.02 12.19
C THR A 204 -12.10 0.35 10.72
N LEU A 205 -10.95 0.00 10.11
CA LEU A 205 -10.71 0.26 8.69
C LEU A 205 -11.70 -0.48 7.80
N ARG A 206 -11.95 -1.77 8.08
CA ARG A 206 -12.95 -2.55 7.36
C ARG A 206 -14.31 -1.85 7.39
N ASP A 207 -14.76 -1.44 8.57
CA ASP A 207 -16.08 -0.84 8.74
C ASP A 207 -16.19 0.49 7.98
N VAL A 208 -15.18 1.35 8.07
CA VAL A 208 -15.10 2.59 7.27
C VAL A 208 -15.14 2.28 5.77
N LEU A 209 -14.32 1.35 5.29
CA LEU A 209 -14.24 1.05 3.86
C LEU A 209 -15.51 0.39 3.33
N LEU A 210 -16.17 -0.47 4.10
CA LEU A 210 -17.44 -1.09 3.71
C LEU A 210 -18.59 -0.08 3.62
N THR A 211 -18.55 0.99 4.44
CA THR A 211 -19.66 1.95 4.57
C THR A 211 -19.43 3.25 3.79
N GLU A 212 -18.19 3.70 3.64
CA GLU A 212 -17.89 5.03 3.12
C GLU A 212 -17.21 5.04 1.73
N SER A 213 -16.70 3.90 1.23
CA SER A 213 -15.96 3.88 -0.04
C SER A 213 -16.77 4.38 -1.23
N GLU A 214 -18.06 4.04 -1.33
CA GLU A 214 -18.93 4.48 -2.43
C GLU A 214 -19.13 6.00 -2.38
N ALA A 215 -19.39 6.55 -1.20
CA ALA A 215 -19.53 8.00 -1.02
C ALA A 215 -18.20 8.74 -1.26
N ALA A 216 -17.06 8.14 -0.88
CA ALA A 216 -15.75 8.70 -1.12
C ALA A 216 -15.40 8.77 -2.62
N LEU A 217 -15.68 7.71 -3.38
CA LEU A 217 -15.47 7.68 -4.84
C LEU A 217 -16.38 8.67 -5.56
N LYS A 218 -17.63 8.79 -5.12
CA LYS A 218 -18.56 9.81 -5.64
C LYS A 218 -18.02 11.21 -5.37
N ALA A 219 -17.59 11.50 -4.15
CA ALA A 219 -17.01 12.79 -3.78
C ALA A 219 -15.76 13.11 -4.61
N GLN A 220 -14.91 12.10 -4.86
CA GLN A 220 -13.73 12.24 -5.73
C GLN A 220 -14.16 12.60 -7.17
N ALA A 221 -15.14 11.91 -7.72
CA ALA A 221 -15.65 12.20 -9.08
C ALA A 221 -16.25 13.60 -9.19
N GLU A 222 -16.85 14.12 -8.13
CA GLU A 222 -17.43 15.46 -8.02
C GLU A 222 -16.38 16.54 -7.66
N GLY A 223 -15.14 16.14 -7.35
CA GLY A 223 -14.08 17.06 -6.91
C GLY A 223 -14.37 17.72 -5.56
N GLN A 224 -15.06 17.01 -4.64
CA GLN A 224 -15.50 17.53 -3.34
C GLN A 224 -14.73 16.84 -2.20
N LEU A 225 -14.13 17.63 -1.33
CA LEU A 225 -13.56 17.13 -0.07
C LEU A 225 -14.69 16.83 0.93
N SER A 226 -15.28 15.64 0.81
CA SER A 226 -16.27 15.16 1.78
C SER A 226 -15.59 14.46 2.97
N GLN A 227 -16.32 14.34 4.09
CA GLN A 227 -15.83 13.59 5.25
C GLN A 227 -15.57 12.11 4.89
N ALA A 228 -16.42 11.49 4.06
CA ALA A 228 -16.23 10.12 3.61
C ALA A 228 -14.93 9.98 2.78
N PHE A 229 -14.61 10.94 1.91
CA PHE A 229 -13.33 10.93 1.19
C PHE A 229 -12.14 11.04 2.15
N LEU A 230 -12.20 11.94 3.12
CA LEU A 230 -11.12 12.10 4.11
C LEU A 230 -10.96 10.85 4.98
N ASN A 231 -12.06 10.24 5.44
CA ASN A 231 -12.03 9.03 6.24
C ASN A 231 -11.40 7.86 5.46
N VAL A 232 -11.78 7.66 4.19
CA VAL A 232 -11.20 6.61 3.33
C VAL A 232 -9.73 6.90 3.04
N LEU A 233 -9.36 8.15 2.77
CA LEU A 233 -7.98 8.58 2.58
C LEU A 233 -7.12 8.23 3.80
N GLU A 234 -7.56 8.61 5.00
CA GLU A 234 -6.85 8.33 6.24
C GLU A 234 -6.83 6.85 6.58
N ALA A 235 -7.92 6.12 6.29
CA ALA A 235 -7.96 4.67 6.43
C ALA A 235 -6.86 4.00 5.61
N ILE A 236 -6.64 4.43 4.37
CA ILE A 236 -5.61 3.87 3.49
C ILE A 236 -4.21 4.25 3.97
N ILE A 237 -3.93 5.53 4.20
CA ILE A 237 -2.57 6.01 4.46
C ILE A 237 -2.16 5.73 5.90
N ALA A 238 -2.89 6.26 6.87
CA ALA A 238 -2.53 6.17 8.28
C ALA A 238 -2.95 4.83 8.86
N GLY A 239 -4.22 4.48 8.71
CA GLY A 239 -4.80 3.28 9.27
C GLY A 239 -4.14 2.01 8.77
N GLY A 240 -4.01 1.85 7.45
CA GLY A 240 -3.37 0.68 6.84
C GLY A 240 -1.94 0.46 7.33
N GLY A 241 -1.19 1.54 7.53
CA GLY A 241 0.17 1.48 8.07
C GLY A 241 0.21 1.17 9.57
N LEU A 242 -0.74 1.74 10.33
CA LEU A 242 -0.84 1.54 11.78
C LEU A 242 -1.13 0.07 12.14
N VAL A 243 -1.97 -0.62 11.35
CA VAL A 243 -2.25 -2.05 11.55
C VAL A 243 -0.97 -2.87 11.61
N GLY A 244 -0.13 -2.77 10.60
CA GLY A 244 1.15 -3.49 10.56
C GLY A 244 2.18 -2.94 11.54
N GLY A 245 2.14 -1.64 11.85
CA GLY A 245 3.02 -0.98 12.81
C GLY A 245 2.80 -1.42 14.25
N LEU A 246 1.56 -1.74 14.63
CA LEU A 246 1.16 -2.23 15.96
C LEU A 246 1.23 -3.75 16.08
N GLY A 247 0.79 -4.47 15.02
CA GLY A 247 0.59 -5.91 15.09
C GLY A 247 1.74 -6.75 14.54
N ASP A 248 2.72 -6.11 13.87
CA ASP A 248 3.87 -6.77 13.25
C ASP A 248 3.43 -7.97 12.37
N ARG A 249 4.09 -9.13 12.46
CA ARG A 249 3.79 -10.33 11.68
C ARG A 249 2.35 -10.86 11.85
N TYR A 250 1.69 -10.54 12.95
CA TYR A 250 0.33 -10.99 13.25
C TYR A 250 -0.77 -10.27 12.44
N THR A 251 -0.43 -9.16 11.78
CA THR A 251 -1.42 -8.33 11.08
C THR A 251 -0.92 -7.90 9.69
N ARG A 252 0.12 -8.55 9.14
CA ARG A 252 0.70 -8.10 7.86
C ARG A 252 -0.07 -8.65 6.66
N ILE A 253 0.30 -9.85 6.22
CA ILE A 253 -0.19 -10.45 4.97
C ILE A 253 -0.48 -11.94 5.17
N ALA A 254 -1.47 -12.46 4.43
CA ALA A 254 -1.80 -13.88 4.38
C ALA A 254 -2.10 -14.30 2.93
N ALA A 255 -3.20 -15.01 2.67
CA ALA A 255 -3.48 -15.58 1.35
C ALA A 255 -3.88 -14.53 0.29
N ALA A 256 -4.54 -13.43 0.67
CA ALA A 256 -4.95 -12.41 -0.29
C ALA A 256 -3.73 -11.83 -1.05
N HIS A 257 -2.65 -11.55 -0.33
CA HIS A 257 -1.40 -11.09 -0.94
C HIS A 257 -0.66 -12.20 -1.70
N SER A 258 -0.76 -13.47 -1.29
CA SER A 258 -0.17 -14.58 -2.06
C SER A 258 -0.89 -14.79 -3.39
N VAL A 259 -2.23 -14.65 -3.42
CA VAL A 259 -3.01 -14.67 -4.67
C VAL A 259 -2.61 -13.48 -5.58
N HIS A 260 -2.47 -12.27 -5.00
CA HIS A 260 -1.91 -11.14 -5.74
C HIS A 260 -0.55 -11.50 -6.36
N ASN A 261 0.37 -12.12 -5.59
CA ASN A 261 1.67 -12.56 -6.10
C ASN A 261 1.52 -13.59 -7.22
N GLY A 262 0.56 -14.50 -7.11
CA GLY A 262 0.19 -15.44 -8.19
C GLY A 262 -0.22 -14.72 -9.47
N LEU A 263 -1.08 -13.71 -9.34
CA LEU A 263 -1.52 -12.89 -10.48
C LEU A 263 -0.35 -12.14 -11.15
N THR A 264 0.64 -11.68 -10.38
CA THR A 264 1.84 -11.01 -10.97
C THR A 264 2.71 -11.93 -11.84
N ALA A 265 2.52 -13.26 -11.79
CA ALA A 265 3.19 -14.18 -12.72
C ALA A 265 2.56 -14.19 -14.12
N LEU A 266 1.47 -13.46 -14.31
CA LEU A 266 0.70 -13.38 -15.55
C LEU A 266 0.84 -11.99 -16.17
N PRO A 267 1.59 -11.81 -17.27
CA PRO A 267 1.89 -10.49 -17.85
C PRO A 267 0.66 -9.65 -18.18
N GLN A 268 -0.48 -10.26 -18.55
CA GLN A 268 -1.72 -9.55 -18.83
C GLN A 268 -2.29 -8.82 -17.60
N THR A 269 -1.84 -9.16 -16.41
CA THR A 269 -2.27 -8.50 -15.17
C THR A 269 -1.39 -7.30 -14.78
N ASP A 270 -0.34 -7.00 -15.52
CA ASP A 270 0.61 -5.90 -15.19
C ASP A 270 -0.06 -4.52 -15.23
N ALA A 271 -1.11 -4.36 -16.03
CA ALA A 271 -1.88 -3.13 -16.09
C ALA A 271 -2.71 -2.83 -14.82
N PHE A 272 -2.97 -3.85 -13.99
CA PHE A 272 -3.76 -3.69 -12.78
C PHE A 272 -2.87 -3.33 -11.59
N LEU A 273 -3.35 -2.38 -10.79
CA LEU A 273 -2.66 -1.93 -9.58
C LEU A 273 -2.63 -3.04 -8.51
N HIS A 274 -1.65 -2.94 -7.61
CA HIS A 274 -1.45 -3.88 -6.50
C HIS A 274 -2.74 -4.19 -5.74
N GLY A 275 -3.38 -3.16 -5.17
CA GLY A 275 -4.57 -3.34 -4.35
C GLY A 275 -5.79 -3.84 -5.12
N THR A 276 -5.88 -3.60 -6.43
CA THR A 276 -6.92 -4.17 -7.28
C THR A 276 -6.80 -5.70 -7.34
N LYS A 277 -5.58 -6.22 -7.50
CA LYS A 277 -5.32 -7.67 -7.46
C LYS A 277 -5.48 -8.25 -6.06
N VAL A 278 -5.10 -7.50 -5.02
CA VAL A 278 -5.32 -7.91 -3.62
C VAL A 278 -6.80 -8.02 -3.29
N ALA A 279 -7.65 -7.13 -3.80
CA ALA A 279 -9.10 -7.21 -3.61
C ALA A 279 -9.67 -8.55 -4.10
N TYR A 280 -9.30 -9.00 -5.31
CA TYR A 280 -9.67 -10.34 -5.79
C TYR A 280 -9.08 -11.44 -4.87
N GLY A 281 -7.87 -11.26 -4.40
CA GLY A 281 -7.23 -12.18 -3.46
C GLY A 281 -8.02 -12.37 -2.15
N ILE A 282 -8.74 -11.34 -1.66
CA ILE A 282 -9.60 -11.46 -0.48
C ILE A 282 -10.77 -12.43 -0.76
N LEU A 283 -11.36 -12.38 -1.96
CA LEU A 283 -12.43 -13.30 -2.34
C LEU A 283 -11.93 -14.75 -2.33
N VAL A 284 -10.76 -15.00 -2.92
CA VAL A 284 -10.14 -16.33 -2.96
C VAL A 284 -9.78 -16.82 -1.56
N GLN A 285 -9.19 -15.96 -0.70
CA GLN A 285 -8.91 -16.30 0.69
C GLN A 285 -10.18 -16.67 1.46
N SER A 286 -11.23 -15.87 1.31
CA SER A 286 -12.51 -16.14 1.98
C SER A 286 -13.14 -17.44 1.49
N ALA A 287 -13.03 -17.75 0.19
CA ALA A 287 -13.47 -19.02 -0.38
C ALA A 287 -12.68 -20.22 0.17
N LEU A 288 -11.34 -20.12 0.28
CA LEU A 288 -10.48 -21.13 0.92
C LEU A 288 -10.90 -21.42 2.35
N LEU A 289 -11.35 -20.40 3.09
CA LEU A 289 -11.81 -20.51 4.47
C LEU A 289 -13.27 -20.97 4.60
N GLY A 290 -13.97 -21.21 3.47
CA GLY A 290 -15.39 -21.58 3.46
C GLY A 290 -16.35 -20.46 3.89
N GLN A 291 -15.91 -19.22 3.85
CA GLN A 291 -16.65 -18.02 4.27
C GLN A 291 -17.57 -17.52 3.13
N THR A 292 -18.52 -18.34 2.72
CA THR A 292 -19.38 -18.09 1.54
C THR A 292 -20.19 -16.80 1.64
N GLU A 293 -20.69 -16.47 2.82
CA GLU A 293 -21.42 -15.22 3.08
C GLU A 293 -20.52 -13.98 2.89
N THR A 294 -19.28 -14.05 3.38
CA THR A 294 -18.28 -12.99 3.18
C THR A 294 -17.97 -12.79 1.70
N VAL A 295 -17.81 -13.88 0.93
CA VAL A 295 -17.60 -13.79 -0.52
C VAL A 295 -18.76 -13.07 -1.19
N ALA A 296 -20.00 -13.45 -0.88
CA ALA A 296 -21.19 -12.82 -1.46
C ALA A 296 -21.30 -11.33 -1.11
N GLN A 297 -21.05 -10.96 0.15
CA GLN A 297 -21.06 -9.56 0.60
C GLN A 297 -19.99 -8.73 -0.11
N LEU A 298 -18.78 -9.26 -0.25
CA LEU A 298 -17.69 -8.57 -0.93
C LEU A 298 -17.92 -8.43 -2.43
N ILE A 299 -18.46 -9.45 -3.11
CA ILE A 299 -18.84 -9.36 -4.52
C ILE A 299 -19.87 -8.24 -4.73
N ALA A 300 -20.90 -8.19 -3.88
CA ALA A 300 -21.90 -7.12 -3.95
C ALA A 300 -21.31 -5.72 -3.75
N LEU A 301 -20.32 -5.56 -2.86
CA LEU A 301 -19.59 -4.31 -2.68
C LEU A 301 -18.72 -4.00 -3.90
N TYR A 302 -17.95 -4.96 -4.38
CA TYR A 302 -17.01 -4.78 -5.49
C TYR A 302 -17.70 -4.37 -6.79
N HIS A 303 -18.89 -4.91 -7.05
CA HIS A 303 -19.72 -4.43 -8.18
C HIS A 303 -20.08 -2.95 -8.07
N ARG A 304 -20.38 -2.43 -6.87
CA ARG A 304 -20.67 -1.00 -6.67
C ARG A 304 -19.44 -0.11 -6.79
N LEU A 305 -18.26 -0.65 -6.50
CA LEU A 305 -17.00 0.09 -6.50
C LEU A 305 -16.20 -0.03 -7.81
N ASP A 306 -16.58 -0.89 -8.75
CA ASP A 306 -15.77 -1.28 -9.92
C ASP A 306 -14.47 -2.03 -9.52
N LEU A 307 -14.45 -2.78 -8.43
CA LEU A 307 -13.37 -3.70 -8.09
C LEU A 307 -13.59 -5.06 -8.79
N PRO A 308 -12.52 -5.81 -9.12
CA PRO A 308 -12.64 -7.08 -9.83
C PRO A 308 -13.30 -8.14 -8.95
N VAL A 309 -14.31 -8.80 -9.50
CA VAL A 309 -15.02 -9.91 -8.86
C VAL A 309 -14.65 -11.26 -9.50
N SER A 310 -13.96 -11.25 -10.64
CA SER A 310 -13.59 -12.46 -11.40
C SER A 310 -12.20 -12.35 -11.99
N LEU A 311 -11.62 -13.49 -12.38
CA LEU A 311 -10.37 -13.56 -13.14
C LEU A 311 -10.50 -12.89 -14.51
N ALA A 312 -11.67 -13.00 -15.15
CA ALA A 312 -11.94 -12.35 -16.43
C ALA A 312 -11.82 -10.81 -16.32
N ALA A 313 -12.24 -10.21 -15.20
CA ALA A 313 -12.07 -8.78 -14.92
C ALA A 313 -10.59 -8.38 -14.80
N LEU A 314 -9.69 -9.34 -14.52
CA LEU A 314 -8.23 -9.19 -14.47
C LEU A 314 -7.54 -9.70 -15.74
N GLN A 315 -8.29 -9.92 -16.84
CA GLN A 315 -7.80 -10.42 -18.12
C GLN A 315 -7.17 -11.83 -18.04
N VAL A 316 -7.65 -12.65 -17.11
CA VAL A 316 -7.22 -14.04 -16.92
C VAL A 316 -8.38 -14.97 -17.28
N ASP A 317 -8.14 -15.94 -18.17
CA ASP A 317 -9.13 -16.97 -18.51
C ASP A 317 -9.02 -18.16 -17.55
N ILE A 318 -10.10 -18.41 -16.78
CA ILE A 318 -10.17 -19.56 -15.86
C ILE A 318 -10.05 -20.92 -16.58
N HIS A 319 -10.33 -20.97 -17.89
CA HIS A 319 -10.25 -22.18 -18.71
C HIS A 319 -8.88 -22.35 -19.39
N ASP A 320 -8.00 -21.36 -19.32
CA ASP A 320 -6.61 -21.49 -19.78
C ASP A 320 -5.78 -22.20 -18.70
N GLU A 321 -5.58 -23.49 -18.90
CA GLU A 321 -4.86 -24.35 -17.95
C GLU A 321 -3.41 -23.87 -17.69
N GLU A 322 -2.75 -23.24 -18.65
CA GLU A 322 -1.38 -22.74 -18.48
C GLU A 322 -1.37 -21.50 -17.57
N GLN A 323 -2.29 -20.55 -17.79
CA GLN A 323 -2.43 -19.37 -16.94
C GLN A 323 -2.77 -19.77 -15.50
N ILE A 324 -3.75 -20.63 -15.33
CA ILE A 324 -4.19 -21.08 -14.00
C ILE A 324 -3.09 -21.84 -13.27
N LYS A 325 -2.36 -22.70 -13.98
CA LYS A 325 -1.21 -23.42 -13.42
C LYS A 325 -0.13 -22.43 -12.92
N ARG A 326 0.26 -21.45 -13.71
CA ARG A 326 1.25 -20.43 -13.33
C ARG A 326 0.78 -19.62 -12.11
N LEU A 327 -0.49 -19.19 -12.09
CA LEU A 327 -1.09 -18.49 -10.97
C LEU A 327 -1.00 -19.33 -9.70
N ILE A 328 -1.42 -20.59 -9.74
CA ILE A 328 -1.43 -21.50 -8.60
C ILE A 328 0.00 -21.80 -8.11
N GLU A 329 0.91 -22.15 -9.00
CA GLU A 329 2.31 -22.43 -8.66
C GLU A 329 2.96 -21.25 -7.95
N ARG A 330 2.75 -20.03 -8.47
CA ARG A 330 3.31 -18.83 -7.84
C ARG A 330 2.63 -18.50 -6.50
N THR A 331 1.32 -18.69 -6.40
CA THR A 331 0.57 -18.47 -5.15
C THR A 331 0.99 -19.45 -4.04
N LEU A 332 1.28 -20.70 -4.41
CA LEU A 332 1.69 -21.75 -3.47
C LEU A 332 3.22 -21.88 -3.32
N GLN A 333 4.00 -20.97 -3.88
CA GLN A 333 5.45 -21.02 -3.78
C GLN A 333 5.89 -21.07 -2.30
N ALA A 334 6.93 -21.85 -2.02
CA ALA A 334 7.49 -21.92 -0.68
C ALA A 334 7.89 -20.53 -0.16
N GLY A 335 7.45 -20.19 1.06
CA GLY A 335 7.67 -18.87 1.66
C GLY A 335 6.54 -17.87 1.47
N GLU A 336 5.53 -18.19 0.64
CA GLU A 336 4.33 -17.36 0.53
C GLU A 336 3.48 -17.42 1.81
N SER A 337 2.86 -16.29 2.13
CA SER A 337 2.07 -16.13 3.36
C SER A 337 0.74 -16.93 3.37
N ILE A 338 0.30 -17.45 2.24
CA ILE A 338 -0.85 -18.36 2.19
C ILE A 338 -0.65 -19.58 3.09
N HIS A 339 0.59 -20.05 3.26
CA HIS A 339 0.92 -21.18 4.13
C HIS A 339 0.73 -20.91 5.62
N LEU A 340 0.41 -19.66 6.00
CA LEU A 340 0.01 -19.28 7.36
C LEU A 340 -1.47 -19.58 7.66
N LEU A 341 -2.26 -19.90 6.62
CA LEU A 341 -3.65 -20.32 6.83
C LEU A 341 -3.71 -21.66 7.59
N PRO A 342 -4.69 -21.86 8.48
CA PRO A 342 -4.86 -23.09 9.23
C PRO A 342 -5.53 -24.20 8.37
N LEU A 343 -5.00 -24.42 7.17
CA LEU A 343 -5.57 -25.32 6.17
C LEU A 343 -4.48 -26.18 5.50
N ALA A 344 -4.85 -27.38 5.05
CA ALA A 344 -4.02 -28.14 4.14
C ALA A 344 -4.17 -27.56 2.73
N LEU A 345 -3.13 -26.89 2.26
CA LEU A 345 -3.11 -26.19 0.98
C LEU A 345 -2.39 -27.01 -0.08
N ASN A 346 -3.02 -27.13 -1.23
CA ASN A 346 -2.46 -27.74 -2.43
C ASN A 346 -3.15 -27.16 -3.69
N GLU A 347 -2.69 -27.58 -4.86
CA GLU A 347 -3.27 -27.13 -6.13
C GLU A 347 -4.79 -27.33 -6.20
N THR A 348 -5.29 -28.51 -5.77
CA THR A 348 -6.72 -28.86 -5.82
C THR A 348 -7.55 -27.90 -4.96
N THR A 349 -7.11 -27.62 -3.72
CA THR A 349 -7.85 -26.72 -2.81
C THR A 349 -7.88 -25.29 -3.33
N LEU A 350 -6.76 -24.78 -3.87
CA LEU A 350 -6.71 -23.43 -4.42
C LEU A 350 -7.54 -23.33 -5.72
N ARG A 351 -7.45 -24.33 -6.62
CA ARG A 351 -8.27 -24.40 -7.84
C ARG A 351 -9.77 -24.42 -7.51
N SER A 352 -10.17 -25.18 -6.50
CA SER A 352 -11.56 -25.21 -6.04
C SER A 352 -12.04 -23.84 -5.53
N ALA A 353 -11.19 -23.13 -4.80
CA ALA A 353 -11.52 -21.78 -4.31
C ALA A 353 -11.65 -20.77 -5.46
N LEU A 354 -10.75 -20.79 -6.43
CA LEU A 354 -10.84 -19.98 -7.65
C LEU A 354 -12.15 -20.28 -8.39
N SER A 355 -12.43 -21.56 -8.68
CA SER A 355 -13.67 -21.97 -9.37
C SER A 355 -14.93 -21.58 -8.60
N TYR A 356 -14.90 -21.63 -7.25
CA TYR A 356 -16.01 -21.17 -6.44
C TYR A 356 -16.26 -19.67 -6.63
N VAL A 357 -15.22 -18.83 -6.54
CA VAL A 357 -15.36 -17.38 -6.75
C VAL A 357 -15.95 -17.09 -8.13
N GLU A 358 -15.40 -17.71 -9.19
CA GLU A 358 -15.91 -17.52 -10.56
C GLU A 358 -17.38 -17.93 -10.70
N SER A 359 -17.82 -19.02 -10.02
CA SER A 359 -19.21 -19.46 -10.05
C SER A 359 -20.20 -18.50 -9.39
N GLN A 360 -19.72 -17.59 -8.53
CA GLN A 360 -20.56 -16.58 -7.88
C GLN A 360 -20.78 -15.33 -8.76
N THR A 361 -20.06 -15.22 -9.86
CA THR A 361 -20.06 -14.04 -10.76
C THR A 361 -20.57 -14.35 -12.17
N ALA A 362 -20.92 -15.64 -12.43
CA ALA A 362 -21.43 -16.14 -13.70
C ALA A 362 -22.90 -15.77 -13.95
#